data_f19b5919c8c784b3e78480d54a4601b1
#
_entry.id   f19b5919c8c784b3e78480d54a4601b1
#
_cell.length_a   1.000
_cell.length_b   1.000
_cell.length_c   1.000
_cell.angle_alpha   90.00
_cell.angle_beta   90.00
_cell.angle_gamma   90.00
#
_symmetry.space_group_name_H-M   'P 1'
#
loop_
_entity.id
_entity.type
_entity.pdbx_description
1 polymer ?
#
loop_
_entity_poly.entity_id
_entity_poly.type
_entity_poly.pdbx_seq_one_letter_code
_entity_poly.pdbx_strand_id
1 'polypeptide(L)'
;MNNRKNILLIVSLSIFLFLLIINTAYKTEKEFLDPAGDSKSYLSLAKSINEEKTFVRQEFLNQNSVETVRTPGYPIFLSLFSNNKNVVYVQNFLHVISAFLVYKIIEKRTSNIFAVIFMLLYLFNPLLISLSQLILTETLSIFLINVLLFLLLERDKVVLLSIIISILPLIRPAFLIVVLGFVIFNKIIFKNLEIKKRFLILFLIISPSLFWIQRNYELTDQIIFSSITGMNLLEDTASGIMAINEDIRNNESFLEVVDIRYDEKRYWSQVLRNEVDLGDISRVVSNAPGRNPHEVANAYQSYAIKIIFKYPMETSVLVMRAFLYNTLEPGDQIYNSILNLNKLNFLYYFMIVINAFLTLITIFSILKTIKNKEKFAIEIILYMLMLSPLLLLATPNGRFGSILFSTAIIICAKYLGNLDLRFVKTSKITY
;
A
#
# COMPACT_ATOMS: atom_id res chain seq x y z
N MET A 1 5.48 31.30 -22.98
CA MET A 1 4.98 31.19 -21.59
C MET A 1 5.14 29.81 -20.97
N ASN A 2 5.00 28.70 -21.70
CA ASN A 2 5.13 27.34 -21.12
C ASN A 2 6.56 27.00 -20.58
N ASN A 3 7.63 27.42 -21.25
CA ASN A 3 8.99 27.08 -20.83
C ASN A 3 9.36 27.64 -19.44
N ARG A 4 9.00 28.89 -19.11
CA ARG A 4 9.30 29.48 -17.80
C ARG A 4 8.60 28.76 -16.64
N LYS A 5 7.34 28.33 -16.86
CA LYS A 5 6.58 27.59 -15.84
C LYS A 5 7.20 26.21 -15.57
N ASN A 6 7.58 25.48 -16.62
CA ASN A 6 8.27 24.20 -16.48
C ASN A 6 9.63 24.33 -15.78
N ILE A 7 10.37 25.40 -16.04
CA ILE A 7 11.66 25.68 -15.37
C ILE A 7 11.42 25.90 -13.87
N LEU A 8 10.45 26.75 -13.49
CA LEU A 8 10.13 27.01 -12.08
C LEU A 8 9.70 25.72 -11.35
N LEU A 9 8.91 24.88 -12.00
CA LEU A 9 8.48 23.59 -11.47
C LEU A 9 9.68 22.67 -11.21
N ILE A 10 10.54 22.51 -12.19
CA ILE A 10 11.77 21.68 -12.07
C ILE A 10 12.66 22.21 -10.97
N VAL A 11 12.88 23.53 -10.89
CA VAL A 11 13.70 24.16 -9.85
C VAL A 11 13.09 23.90 -8.46
N SER A 12 11.76 24.05 -8.29
CA SER A 12 11.10 23.81 -7.01
C SER A 12 11.24 22.34 -6.57
N LEU A 13 11.07 21.40 -7.49
CA LEU A 13 11.22 19.97 -7.21
C LEU A 13 12.69 19.62 -6.88
N SER A 14 13.64 20.24 -7.56
CA SER A 14 15.09 20.05 -7.31
C SER A 14 15.49 20.57 -5.93
N ILE A 15 14.98 21.75 -5.54
CA ILE A 15 15.22 22.32 -4.19
C ILE A 15 14.64 21.39 -3.13
N PHE A 16 13.40 20.90 -3.31
CA PHE A 16 12.78 20.01 -2.35
C PHE A 16 13.56 18.67 -2.22
N LEU A 17 13.98 18.09 -3.35
CA LEU A 17 14.83 16.89 -3.34
C LEU A 17 16.15 17.15 -2.61
N PHE A 18 16.78 18.29 -2.84
CA PHE A 18 18.02 18.68 -2.17
C PHE A 18 17.83 18.77 -0.64
N LEU A 19 16.71 19.34 -0.17
CA LEU A 19 16.39 19.37 1.26
C LEU A 19 16.19 17.98 1.85
N LEU A 20 15.54 17.07 1.13
CA LEU A 20 15.40 15.67 1.55
C LEU A 20 16.76 14.95 1.61
N ILE A 21 17.64 15.19 0.65
CA ILE A 21 19.01 14.62 0.63
C ILE A 21 19.81 15.12 1.84
N ILE A 22 19.76 16.42 2.13
CA ILE A 22 20.43 16.99 3.30
C ILE A 22 19.87 16.34 4.58
N ASN A 23 18.55 16.30 4.74
CA ASN A 23 17.93 15.64 5.91
C ASN A 23 18.40 14.19 6.08
N THR A 24 18.45 13.41 4.99
CA THR A 24 18.95 12.03 5.00
C THR A 24 20.43 11.95 5.39
N ALA A 25 21.26 12.90 4.97
CA ALA A 25 22.70 12.90 5.26
C ALA A 25 23.00 13.01 6.76
N TYR A 26 22.16 13.71 7.51
CA TYR A 26 22.29 13.88 8.97
C TYR A 26 21.70 12.74 9.79
N LYS A 27 20.93 11.83 9.20
CA LYS A 27 20.31 10.70 9.90
C LYS A 27 21.27 9.53 10.11
N THR A 28 21.03 8.80 11.18
CA THR A 28 21.69 7.53 11.51
C THR A 28 21.02 6.36 10.81
N GLU A 29 21.71 5.23 10.71
CA GLU A 29 21.18 3.99 10.11
C GLU A 29 19.89 3.48 10.82
N LYS A 30 19.76 3.71 12.12
CA LYS A 30 18.59 3.28 12.90
C LYS A 30 17.34 4.08 12.58
N GLU A 31 17.48 5.35 12.19
CA GLU A 31 16.35 6.23 11.85
C GLU A 31 15.72 5.91 10.50
N PHE A 32 16.33 5.02 9.70
CA PHE A 32 15.75 4.51 8.46
C PHE A 32 14.90 3.26 8.66
N LEU A 33 14.89 2.69 9.87
CA LEU A 33 14.14 1.49 10.19
C LEU A 33 12.76 1.85 10.75
N ASP A 34 11.75 1.14 10.30
CA ASP A 34 10.41 1.29 10.87
C ASP A 34 10.34 0.70 12.29
N PRO A 35 9.53 1.29 13.18
CA PRO A 35 9.38 0.80 14.55
C PRO A 35 8.78 -0.61 14.63
N ALA A 36 7.92 -0.99 13.68
CA ALA A 36 7.26 -2.30 13.65
C ALA A 36 8.18 -3.46 13.19
N GLY A 37 9.40 -3.15 12.70
CA GLY A 37 10.40 -4.16 12.38
C GLY A 37 10.32 -4.77 10.99
N ASP A 38 9.41 -4.31 10.12
CA ASP A 38 9.33 -4.76 8.72
C ASP A 38 10.65 -4.53 7.98
N SER A 39 11.29 -3.37 8.19
CA SER A 39 12.57 -3.02 7.58
C SER A 39 13.64 -4.07 7.83
N LYS A 40 13.72 -4.61 9.05
CA LYS A 40 14.71 -5.64 9.42
C LYS A 40 14.53 -6.91 8.61
N SER A 41 13.29 -7.36 8.43
CA SER A 41 13.01 -8.57 7.65
C SER A 41 13.38 -8.41 6.17
N TYR A 42 13.11 -7.24 5.58
CA TYR A 42 13.50 -6.96 4.19
C TYR A 42 15.00 -6.84 4.01
N LEU A 43 15.70 -6.19 4.93
CA LEU A 43 17.17 -6.07 4.90
C LEU A 43 17.86 -7.43 5.11
N SER A 44 17.32 -8.26 6.01
CA SER A 44 17.79 -9.63 6.23
C SER A 44 17.71 -10.46 4.94
N LEU A 45 16.60 -10.39 4.22
CA LEU A 45 16.42 -11.06 2.91
C LEU A 45 17.35 -10.48 1.83
N ALA A 46 17.49 -9.16 1.76
CA ALA A 46 18.39 -8.52 0.79
C ALA A 46 19.85 -8.95 1.01
N LYS A 47 20.27 -9.08 2.25
CA LYS A 47 21.59 -9.59 2.62
C LYS A 47 21.77 -11.04 2.18
N SER A 48 20.81 -11.94 2.45
CA SER A 48 20.86 -13.32 2.00
C SER A 48 20.89 -13.46 0.48
N ILE A 49 20.18 -12.60 -0.26
CA ILE A 49 20.25 -12.56 -1.72
C ILE A 49 21.68 -12.26 -2.18
N ASN A 50 22.35 -11.29 -1.55
CA ASN A 50 23.68 -10.85 -1.96
C ASN A 50 24.78 -11.84 -1.55
N GLU A 51 24.76 -12.32 -0.31
CA GLU A 51 25.83 -13.13 0.27
C GLU A 51 25.64 -14.62 -0.02
N GLU A 52 24.43 -15.15 0.23
CA GLU A 52 24.15 -16.58 0.20
C GLU A 52 23.45 -17.05 -1.10
N LYS A 53 23.03 -16.12 -1.97
CA LYS A 53 22.23 -16.40 -3.18
C LYS A 53 20.93 -17.16 -2.88
N THR A 54 20.37 -16.96 -1.69
CA THR A 54 19.16 -17.62 -1.19
C THR A 54 18.09 -16.59 -0.86
N PHE A 55 16.82 -17.03 -0.77
CA PHE A 55 15.71 -16.21 -0.32
C PHE A 55 15.18 -16.73 1.03
N VAL A 56 16.03 -16.60 2.05
CA VAL A 56 15.76 -16.98 3.45
C VAL A 56 16.29 -15.87 4.32
N ARG A 57 15.58 -15.51 5.40
CA ARG A 57 16.09 -14.52 6.33
C ARG A 57 17.34 -15.01 7.05
N GLN A 58 18.30 -14.13 7.31
CA GLN A 58 19.60 -14.47 7.91
C GLN A 58 19.46 -15.24 9.23
N GLU A 59 18.48 -14.87 10.05
CA GLU A 59 18.18 -15.53 11.32
C GLU A 59 17.71 -16.98 11.18
N PHE A 60 17.34 -17.41 9.98
CA PHE A 60 16.81 -18.76 9.68
C PHE A 60 17.69 -19.57 8.72
N LEU A 61 18.85 -19.08 8.31
CA LEU A 61 19.74 -19.78 7.36
C LEU A 61 20.14 -21.19 7.81
N ASN A 62 20.30 -21.39 9.10
CA ASN A 62 20.66 -22.70 9.69
C ASN A 62 19.45 -23.58 10.03
N GLN A 63 18.24 -23.11 9.74
CA GLN A 63 17.00 -23.83 9.95
C GLN A 63 16.44 -24.16 8.56
N ASN A 64 15.93 -25.36 8.36
CA ASN A 64 15.26 -25.73 7.09
C ASN A 64 13.94 -24.94 6.90
N SER A 65 14.02 -23.61 7.03
CA SER A 65 12.87 -22.73 6.95
C SER A 65 12.75 -22.10 5.58
N VAL A 66 11.52 -22.02 5.07
CA VAL A 66 11.19 -21.43 3.78
C VAL A 66 10.54 -20.07 4.01
N GLU A 67 11.08 -19.03 3.38
CA GLU A 67 10.45 -17.71 3.42
C GLU A 67 9.22 -17.66 2.50
N THR A 68 8.06 -17.51 3.10
CA THR A 68 6.77 -17.38 2.42
C THR A 68 5.99 -16.15 2.85
N VAL A 69 6.46 -15.44 3.89
CA VAL A 69 5.81 -14.23 4.41
C VAL A 69 6.04 -13.04 3.49
N ARG A 70 7.31 -12.84 3.08
CA ARG A 70 7.70 -11.70 2.24
C ARG A 70 7.80 -12.12 0.78
N THR A 71 7.42 -11.20 -0.11
CA THR A 71 7.59 -11.35 -1.56
C THR A 71 8.92 -10.75 -2.02
N PRO A 72 9.49 -11.19 -3.16
CA PRO A 72 10.89 -10.94 -3.51
C PRO A 72 11.18 -9.52 -4.02
N GLY A 73 10.18 -8.78 -4.50
CA GLY A 73 10.42 -7.55 -5.26
C GLY A 73 11.14 -6.46 -4.45
N TYR A 74 10.75 -6.23 -3.20
CA TYR A 74 11.41 -5.22 -2.38
C TYR A 74 12.77 -5.67 -1.84
N PRO A 75 12.97 -6.91 -1.34
CA PRO A 75 14.30 -7.42 -1.04
C PRO A 75 15.29 -7.36 -2.21
N ILE A 76 14.85 -7.69 -3.44
CA ILE A 76 15.67 -7.54 -4.65
C ILE A 76 16.01 -6.07 -4.90
N PHE A 77 15.05 -5.15 -4.75
CA PHE A 77 15.34 -3.72 -4.85
C PHE A 77 16.40 -3.28 -3.82
N LEU A 78 16.29 -3.72 -2.57
CA LEU A 78 17.28 -3.40 -1.52
C LEU A 78 18.65 -3.98 -1.80
N SER A 79 18.73 -5.19 -2.38
CA SER A 79 20.00 -5.86 -2.69
C SER A 79 20.87 -5.13 -3.73
N LEU A 80 20.31 -4.15 -4.44
CA LEU A 80 21.04 -3.29 -5.38
C LEU A 80 21.90 -2.22 -4.69
N PHE A 81 21.73 -2.04 -3.38
CA PHE A 81 22.38 -0.96 -2.64
C PHE A 81 23.35 -1.48 -1.58
N SER A 82 24.49 -0.80 -1.45
CA SER A 82 25.53 -1.16 -0.49
C SER A 82 25.23 -0.70 0.94
N ASN A 83 24.34 0.28 1.12
CA ASN A 83 23.98 0.81 2.44
C ASN A 83 22.56 1.41 2.44
N ASN A 84 22.00 1.57 3.63
CA ASN A 84 20.64 2.04 3.84
C ASN A 84 20.43 3.50 3.39
N LYS A 85 21.43 4.37 3.51
CA LYS A 85 21.35 5.76 3.06
C LYS A 85 21.10 5.85 1.56
N ASN A 86 21.76 5.00 0.77
CA ASN A 86 21.56 4.98 -0.69
C ASN A 86 20.13 4.56 -1.05
N VAL A 87 19.53 3.61 -0.32
CA VAL A 87 18.11 3.24 -0.48
C VAL A 87 17.24 4.47 -0.27
N VAL A 88 17.43 5.17 0.85
CA VAL A 88 16.62 6.35 1.21
C VAL A 88 16.81 7.50 0.22
N TYR A 89 18.03 7.74 -0.28
CA TYR A 89 18.25 8.72 -1.35
C TYR A 89 17.42 8.40 -2.61
N VAL A 90 17.41 7.14 -3.01
CA VAL A 90 16.61 6.70 -4.17
C VAL A 90 15.12 6.83 -3.86
N GLN A 91 14.65 6.45 -2.68
CA GLN A 91 13.24 6.60 -2.28
C GLN A 91 12.80 8.08 -2.27
N ASN A 92 13.64 9.00 -1.80
CA ASN A 92 13.39 10.45 -1.88
C ASN A 92 13.24 10.91 -3.33
N PHE A 93 14.12 10.43 -4.21
CA PHE A 93 14.02 10.71 -5.64
C PHE A 93 12.73 10.16 -6.26
N LEU A 94 12.35 8.92 -5.91
CA LEU A 94 11.09 8.32 -6.36
C LEU A 94 9.87 9.11 -5.87
N HIS A 95 9.89 9.64 -4.63
CA HIS A 95 8.83 10.49 -4.10
C HIS A 95 8.66 11.77 -4.93
N VAL A 96 9.76 12.46 -5.24
CA VAL A 96 9.74 13.68 -6.04
C VAL A 96 9.29 13.42 -7.48
N ILE A 97 9.75 12.33 -8.10
CA ILE A 97 9.26 11.92 -9.43
C ILE A 97 7.77 11.58 -9.38
N SER A 98 7.31 10.94 -8.31
CA SER A 98 5.88 10.63 -8.13
C SER A 98 5.05 11.91 -8.11
N ALA A 99 5.48 12.96 -7.42
CA ALA A 99 4.81 14.27 -7.43
C ALA A 99 4.76 14.87 -8.84
N PHE A 100 5.85 14.75 -9.60
CA PHE A 100 5.88 15.20 -11.00
C PHE A 100 4.94 14.39 -11.90
N LEU A 101 4.85 13.07 -11.71
CA LEU A 101 3.90 12.22 -12.43
C LEU A 101 2.46 12.61 -12.12
N VAL A 102 2.12 12.85 -10.85
CA VAL A 102 0.80 13.36 -10.44
C VAL A 102 0.49 14.69 -11.14
N TYR A 103 1.44 15.63 -11.17
CA TYR A 103 1.29 16.88 -11.94
C TYR A 103 0.95 16.59 -13.40
N LYS A 104 1.72 15.74 -14.08
CA LYS A 104 1.55 15.40 -15.50
C LYS A 104 0.21 14.71 -15.79
N ILE A 105 -0.24 13.86 -14.91
CA ILE A 105 -1.55 13.18 -15.04
C ILE A 105 -2.68 14.20 -14.94
N ILE A 106 -2.60 15.13 -14.00
CA ILE A 106 -3.64 16.13 -13.76
C ILE A 106 -3.63 17.21 -14.84
N GLU A 107 -2.44 17.69 -15.24
CA GLU A 107 -2.26 18.69 -16.31
C GLU A 107 -2.95 18.27 -17.62
N LYS A 108 -2.92 16.98 -17.98
CA LYS A 108 -3.59 16.45 -19.16
C LYS A 108 -5.13 16.45 -19.08
N ARG A 109 -5.70 16.66 -17.90
CA ARG A 109 -7.14 16.48 -17.63
C ARG A 109 -7.84 17.72 -17.10
N THR A 110 -7.09 18.67 -16.55
CA THR A 110 -7.62 19.87 -15.91
C THR A 110 -6.75 21.09 -16.19
N SER A 111 -7.00 22.20 -15.48
CA SER A 111 -6.17 23.38 -15.59
C SER A 111 -4.82 23.20 -14.91
N ASN A 112 -3.80 23.94 -15.37
CA ASN A 112 -2.46 23.95 -14.79
C ASN A 112 -2.44 24.32 -13.29
N ILE A 113 -3.39 25.17 -12.86
CA ILE A 113 -3.50 25.60 -11.46
C ILE A 113 -3.82 24.41 -10.55
N PHE A 114 -4.82 23.60 -10.93
CA PHE A 114 -5.15 22.38 -10.19
C PHE A 114 -3.99 21.38 -10.19
N ALA A 115 -3.30 21.22 -11.34
CA ALA A 115 -2.14 20.34 -11.42
C ALA A 115 -1.04 20.74 -10.42
N VAL A 116 -0.74 22.04 -10.31
CA VAL A 116 0.24 22.54 -9.34
C VAL A 116 -0.24 22.36 -7.89
N ILE A 117 -1.49 22.74 -7.59
CA ILE A 117 -2.04 22.60 -6.23
C ILE A 117 -1.98 21.15 -5.75
N PHE A 118 -2.47 20.21 -6.55
CA PHE A 118 -2.49 18.80 -6.16
C PHE A 118 -1.10 18.17 -6.14
N MET A 119 -0.18 18.61 -7.01
CA MET A 119 1.22 18.23 -6.90
C MET A 119 1.85 18.69 -5.60
N LEU A 120 1.59 19.93 -5.17
CA LEU A 120 2.10 20.46 -3.91
C LEU A 120 1.50 19.72 -2.71
N LEU A 121 0.19 19.43 -2.73
CA LEU A 121 -0.45 18.59 -1.70
C LEU A 121 0.19 17.19 -1.62
N TYR A 122 0.57 16.61 -2.75
CA TYR A 122 1.29 15.34 -2.78
C TYR A 122 2.71 15.47 -2.26
N LEU A 123 3.48 16.44 -2.78
CA LEU A 123 4.89 16.64 -2.48
C LEU A 123 5.14 16.93 -1.00
N PHE A 124 4.28 17.77 -0.40
CA PHE A 124 4.37 18.18 1.00
C PHE A 124 3.52 17.32 1.94
N ASN A 125 2.99 16.19 1.48
CA ASN A 125 2.27 15.26 2.36
C ASN A 125 3.26 14.66 3.37
N PRO A 126 3.09 14.93 4.69
CA PRO A 126 4.07 14.51 5.68
C PRO A 126 4.19 12.98 5.77
N LEU A 127 3.10 12.23 5.58
CA LEU A 127 3.13 10.77 5.57
C LEU A 127 4.01 10.25 4.42
N LEU A 128 3.82 10.77 3.20
CA LEU A 128 4.60 10.35 2.04
C LEU A 128 6.08 10.71 2.18
N ILE A 129 6.38 11.89 2.76
CA ILE A 129 7.74 12.30 3.10
C ILE A 129 8.34 11.32 4.11
N SER A 130 7.62 11.01 5.18
CA SER A 130 8.09 10.09 6.21
C SER A 130 8.34 8.69 5.65
N LEU A 131 7.43 8.18 4.83
CA LEU A 131 7.58 6.88 4.16
C LEU A 131 8.79 6.86 3.20
N SER A 132 9.13 7.98 2.56
CA SER A 132 10.32 8.06 1.71
C SER A 132 11.64 8.00 2.51
N GLN A 133 11.59 8.30 3.80
CA GLN A 133 12.72 8.24 4.72
C GLN A 133 12.88 6.89 5.44
N LEU A 134 11.95 5.96 5.26
CA LEU A 134 11.97 4.63 5.86
C LEU A 134 12.23 3.54 4.82
N ILE A 135 12.93 2.49 5.22
CA ILE A 135 13.14 1.30 4.39
C ILE A 135 11.87 0.44 4.43
N LEU A 136 10.90 0.84 3.61
CA LEU A 136 9.57 0.25 3.51
C LEU A 136 9.10 0.16 2.06
N THR A 137 8.20 -0.75 1.80
CA THR A 137 7.66 -1.03 0.44
C THR A 137 6.82 0.10 -0.14
N GLU A 138 6.31 1.01 0.70
CA GLU A 138 5.31 2.01 0.36
C GLU A 138 5.78 2.97 -0.72
N THR A 139 6.94 3.58 -0.56
CA THR A 139 7.46 4.58 -1.51
C THR A 139 7.64 3.99 -2.91
N LEU A 140 8.25 2.80 -3.00
CA LEU A 140 8.41 2.11 -4.28
C LEU A 140 7.06 1.72 -4.89
N SER A 141 6.14 1.21 -4.07
CA SER A 141 4.80 0.83 -4.52
C SER A 141 4.00 2.02 -5.04
N ILE A 142 4.00 3.14 -4.30
CA ILE A 142 3.29 4.36 -4.68
C ILE A 142 3.88 4.95 -5.97
N PHE A 143 5.21 4.95 -6.12
CA PHE A 143 5.86 5.34 -7.36
C PHE A 143 5.37 4.50 -8.54
N LEU A 144 5.37 3.17 -8.42
CA LEU A 144 4.91 2.28 -9.49
C LEU A 144 3.43 2.47 -9.82
N ILE A 145 2.58 2.74 -8.82
CA ILE A 145 1.18 3.10 -9.04
C ILE A 145 1.07 4.42 -9.82
N ASN A 146 1.88 5.43 -9.52
CA ASN A 146 1.88 6.68 -10.27
C ASN A 146 2.38 6.49 -11.71
N VAL A 147 3.39 5.63 -11.92
CA VAL A 147 3.82 5.22 -13.27
C VAL A 147 2.68 4.47 -13.99
N LEU A 148 2.01 3.53 -13.32
CA LEU A 148 0.86 2.81 -13.87
C LEU A 148 -0.24 3.78 -14.32
N LEU A 149 -0.64 4.73 -13.46
CA LEU A 149 -1.65 5.75 -13.76
C LEU A 149 -1.23 6.64 -14.94
N PHE A 150 0.04 7.00 -15.02
CA PHE A 150 0.58 7.78 -16.13
C PHE A 150 0.55 6.98 -17.45
N LEU A 151 0.99 5.71 -17.43
CA LEU A 151 0.99 4.82 -18.59
C LEU A 151 -0.41 4.51 -19.12
N LEU A 152 -1.42 4.49 -18.25
CA LEU A 152 -2.82 4.34 -18.65
C LEU A 152 -3.35 5.54 -19.47
N LEU A 153 -2.67 6.68 -19.43
CA LEU A 153 -2.92 7.82 -20.33
C LEU A 153 -2.19 7.67 -21.68
N GLU A 154 -1.05 7.00 -21.68
CA GLU A 154 -0.19 6.77 -22.83
C GLU A 154 -0.50 5.39 -23.42
N ARG A 155 -1.56 5.29 -24.23
CA ARG A 155 -2.15 4.01 -24.70
C ARG A 155 -1.18 3.10 -25.46
N ASP A 156 -0.06 3.63 -25.93
CA ASP A 156 0.88 2.90 -26.81
C ASP A 156 1.91 2.08 -26.01
N LYS A 157 2.04 2.29 -24.69
CA LYS A 157 3.08 1.66 -23.84
C LYS A 157 2.56 0.42 -23.10
N VAL A 158 1.81 -0.43 -23.78
CA VAL A 158 1.09 -1.54 -23.13
C VAL A 158 2.03 -2.60 -22.54
N VAL A 159 3.18 -2.85 -23.14
CA VAL A 159 4.18 -3.79 -22.61
C VAL A 159 4.76 -3.29 -21.29
N LEU A 160 5.15 -2.00 -21.23
CA LEU A 160 5.65 -1.40 -20.00
C LEU A 160 4.58 -1.40 -18.90
N LEU A 161 3.32 -1.09 -19.27
CA LEU A 161 2.18 -1.19 -18.38
C LEU A 161 2.06 -2.60 -17.78
N SER A 162 2.19 -3.64 -18.61
CA SER A 162 2.10 -5.04 -18.17
C SER A 162 3.23 -5.41 -17.19
N ILE A 163 4.44 -4.94 -17.45
CA ILE A 163 5.60 -5.13 -16.57
C ILE A 163 5.34 -4.48 -15.19
N ILE A 164 4.86 -3.23 -15.18
CA ILE A 164 4.56 -2.54 -13.91
C ILE A 164 3.50 -3.30 -13.11
N ILE A 165 2.40 -3.73 -13.76
CA ILE A 165 1.34 -4.50 -13.09
C ILE A 165 1.86 -5.81 -12.52
N SER A 166 2.72 -6.52 -13.26
CA SER A 166 3.23 -7.83 -12.85
C SER A 166 4.22 -7.75 -11.67
N ILE A 167 4.95 -6.65 -11.53
CA ILE A 167 5.92 -6.44 -10.44
C ILE A 167 5.23 -6.01 -9.13
N LEU A 168 4.12 -5.30 -9.19
CA LEU A 168 3.44 -4.78 -7.99
C LEU A 168 3.17 -5.85 -6.91
N PRO A 169 2.58 -7.02 -7.21
CA PRO A 169 2.35 -8.07 -6.19
C PRO A 169 3.66 -8.62 -5.60
N LEU A 170 4.74 -8.66 -6.39
CA LEU A 170 6.04 -9.11 -5.91
C LEU A 170 6.69 -8.12 -4.92
N ILE A 171 6.24 -6.86 -4.90
CA ILE A 171 6.64 -5.87 -3.89
C ILE A 171 5.72 -5.95 -2.67
N ARG A 172 4.39 -5.99 -2.89
CA ARG A 172 3.38 -6.12 -1.83
C ARG A 172 2.29 -7.11 -2.25
N PRO A 173 2.08 -8.19 -1.51
CA PRO A 173 1.06 -9.21 -1.82
C PRO A 173 -0.35 -8.63 -2.06
N ALA A 174 -0.72 -7.57 -1.36
CA ALA A 174 -2.03 -6.90 -1.51
C ALA A 174 -2.32 -6.44 -2.95
N PHE A 175 -1.31 -6.17 -3.77
CA PHE A 175 -1.50 -5.79 -5.17
C PHE A 175 -1.86 -6.95 -6.10
N LEU A 176 -1.92 -8.20 -5.61
CA LEU A 176 -2.46 -9.30 -6.41
C LEU A 176 -3.90 -9.00 -6.87
N ILE A 177 -4.66 -8.26 -6.08
CA ILE A 177 -6.01 -7.79 -6.45
C ILE A 177 -5.99 -6.86 -7.67
N VAL A 178 -4.92 -6.07 -7.85
CA VAL A 178 -4.75 -5.21 -9.03
C VAL A 178 -4.54 -6.08 -10.27
N VAL A 179 -3.68 -7.10 -10.17
CA VAL A 179 -3.49 -8.08 -11.26
C VAL A 179 -4.82 -8.74 -11.64
N LEU A 180 -5.57 -9.25 -10.65
CA LEU A 180 -6.90 -9.84 -10.87
C LEU A 180 -7.86 -8.84 -11.51
N GLY A 181 -7.85 -7.59 -11.07
CA GLY A 181 -8.65 -6.52 -11.66
C GLY A 181 -8.33 -6.31 -13.15
N PHE A 182 -7.06 -6.27 -13.52
CA PHE A 182 -6.65 -6.14 -14.92
C PHE A 182 -7.04 -7.36 -15.76
N VAL A 183 -7.03 -8.56 -15.19
CA VAL A 183 -7.52 -9.78 -15.85
C VAL A 183 -9.03 -9.70 -16.08
N ILE A 184 -9.81 -9.35 -15.06
CA ILE A 184 -11.28 -9.26 -15.13
C ILE A 184 -11.71 -8.17 -16.11
N PHE A 185 -11.13 -6.97 -15.99
CA PHE A 185 -11.48 -5.81 -16.80
C PHE A 185 -10.70 -5.68 -18.12
N ASN A 186 -9.95 -6.72 -18.54
CA ASN A 186 -9.08 -6.67 -19.73
C ASN A 186 -9.80 -6.22 -21.00
N LYS A 187 -11.04 -6.64 -21.21
CA LYS A 187 -11.84 -6.25 -22.38
C LYS A 187 -12.15 -4.75 -22.42
N ILE A 188 -12.23 -4.11 -21.26
CA ILE A 188 -12.48 -2.68 -21.13
C ILE A 188 -11.18 -1.89 -21.27
N ILE A 189 -10.14 -2.35 -20.60
CA ILE A 189 -8.84 -1.66 -20.52
C ILE A 189 -8.11 -1.77 -21.86
N PHE A 190 -8.06 -2.96 -22.45
CA PHE A 190 -7.35 -3.28 -23.68
C PHE A 190 -8.27 -3.41 -24.90
N LYS A 191 -9.40 -2.67 -24.93
CA LYS A 191 -10.43 -2.79 -25.97
C LYS A 191 -9.91 -2.61 -27.41
N ASN A 192 -8.87 -1.81 -27.59
CA ASN A 192 -8.30 -1.48 -28.90
C ASN A 192 -7.24 -2.50 -29.37
N LEU A 193 -6.93 -3.51 -28.55
CA LEU A 193 -5.93 -4.52 -28.89
C LEU A 193 -6.60 -5.75 -29.51
N GLU A 194 -5.92 -6.33 -30.51
CA GLU A 194 -6.24 -7.64 -31.06
C GLU A 194 -6.24 -8.72 -29.97
N ILE A 195 -7.08 -9.74 -30.14
CA ILE A 195 -7.25 -10.82 -29.17
C ILE A 195 -5.92 -11.50 -28.83
N LYS A 196 -5.07 -11.78 -29.83
CA LYS A 196 -3.77 -12.42 -29.65
C LYS A 196 -2.81 -11.57 -28.78
N LYS A 197 -2.73 -10.26 -29.06
CA LYS A 197 -1.93 -9.31 -28.27
C LYS A 197 -2.46 -9.20 -26.85
N ARG A 198 -3.78 -9.25 -26.66
CA ARG A 198 -4.41 -9.22 -25.33
C ARG A 198 -4.04 -10.44 -24.51
N PHE A 199 -4.06 -11.64 -25.09
CA PHE A 199 -3.61 -12.86 -24.41
C PHE A 199 -2.13 -12.79 -24.01
N LEU A 200 -1.26 -12.31 -24.90
CA LEU A 200 0.16 -12.13 -24.57
C LEU A 200 0.36 -11.17 -23.38
N ILE A 201 -0.37 -10.06 -23.35
CA ILE A 201 -0.33 -9.08 -22.27
C ILE A 201 -0.81 -9.69 -20.96
N LEU A 202 -1.92 -10.43 -20.97
CA LEU A 202 -2.43 -11.12 -19.79
C LEU A 202 -1.43 -12.16 -19.26
N PHE A 203 -0.79 -12.89 -20.18
CA PHE A 203 0.28 -13.81 -19.81
C PHE A 203 1.45 -13.08 -19.13
N LEU A 204 1.93 -11.96 -19.68
CA LEU A 204 2.99 -11.14 -19.07
C LEU A 204 2.59 -10.60 -17.69
N ILE A 205 1.33 -10.21 -17.51
CA ILE A 205 0.83 -9.69 -16.23
C ILE A 205 0.80 -10.78 -15.15
N ILE A 206 0.37 -11.99 -15.51
CA ILE A 206 0.10 -13.07 -14.54
C ILE A 206 1.35 -13.91 -14.26
N SER A 207 2.20 -14.14 -15.26
CA SER A 207 3.30 -15.13 -15.18
C SER A 207 4.24 -14.91 -14.00
N PRO A 208 4.70 -13.70 -13.59
CA PRO A 208 5.59 -13.58 -12.46
C PRO A 208 4.94 -14.00 -11.14
N SER A 209 3.63 -13.73 -10.98
CA SER A 209 2.88 -14.19 -9.81
C SER A 209 2.71 -15.71 -9.79
N LEU A 210 2.49 -16.35 -10.96
CA LEU A 210 2.40 -17.81 -11.08
C LEU A 210 3.75 -18.47 -10.79
N PHE A 211 4.87 -17.94 -11.31
CA PHE A 211 6.21 -18.43 -10.99
C PHE A 211 6.51 -18.34 -9.49
N TRP A 212 6.06 -17.27 -8.83
CA TRP A 212 6.24 -17.14 -7.39
C TRP A 212 5.38 -18.14 -6.60
N ILE A 213 4.13 -18.39 -7.02
CA ILE A 213 3.28 -19.44 -6.44
C ILE A 213 3.88 -20.81 -6.67
N GLN A 214 4.38 -21.10 -7.88
CA GLN A 214 5.04 -22.38 -8.20
C GLN A 214 6.25 -22.61 -7.29
N ARG A 215 7.12 -21.60 -7.13
CA ARG A 215 8.26 -21.69 -6.19
C ARG A 215 7.82 -22.03 -4.78
N ASN A 216 6.76 -21.37 -4.30
CA ASN A 216 6.24 -21.64 -2.96
C ASN A 216 5.64 -23.05 -2.87
N TYR A 217 4.94 -23.51 -3.89
CA TYR A 217 4.40 -24.88 -3.96
C TYR A 217 5.51 -25.94 -3.93
N GLU A 218 6.56 -25.77 -4.69
CA GLU A 218 7.71 -26.70 -4.70
C GLU A 218 8.42 -26.80 -3.35
N LEU A 219 8.37 -25.77 -2.54
CA LEU A 219 9.04 -25.70 -1.24
C LEU A 219 8.14 -26.06 -0.05
N THR A 220 6.82 -26.03 -0.21
CA THR A 220 5.87 -26.15 0.91
C THR A 220 4.71 -27.10 0.66
N ASP A 221 4.58 -27.64 -0.55
CA ASP A 221 3.43 -28.42 -1.02
C ASP A 221 2.09 -27.67 -0.92
N GLN A 222 2.14 -26.31 -0.85
CA GLN A 222 0.96 -25.47 -0.67
C GLN A 222 0.87 -24.39 -1.75
N ILE A 223 -0.35 -24.17 -2.29
CA ILE A 223 -0.62 -23.11 -3.27
C ILE A 223 -0.82 -21.78 -2.52
N ILE A 224 0.27 -21.10 -2.25
CA ILE A 224 0.27 -19.80 -1.56
C ILE A 224 1.07 -18.76 -2.33
N PHE A 225 0.58 -17.53 -2.37
CA PHE A 225 1.34 -16.38 -2.86
C PHE A 225 2.18 -15.75 -1.75
N SER A 226 1.59 -15.56 -0.58
CA SER A 226 2.25 -15.08 0.64
C SER A 226 1.45 -15.50 1.86
N SER A 227 2.12 -16.01 2.89
CA SER A 227 1.51 -16.40 4.16
C SER A 227 1.14 -15.21 5.05
N ILE A 228 1.59 -13.99 4.72
CA ILE A 228 1.24 -12.76 5.47
C ILE A 228 -0.27 -12.52 5.55
N THR A 229 -1.04 -12.98 4.55
CA THR A 229 -2.50 -12.79 4.54
C THR A 229 -3.17 -13.50 5.69
N GLY A 230 -2.78 -14.75 5.99
CA GLY A 230 -3.32 -15.51 7.11
C GLY A 230 -2.98 -14.87 8.45
N MET A 231 -1.75 -14.36 8.58
CA MET A 231 -1.30 -13.64 9.77
C MET A 231 -2.14 -12.38 9.99
N ASN A 232 -2.25 -11.52 8.97
CA ASN A 232 -3.02 -10.27 9.09
C ASN A 232 -4.52 -10.51 9.33
N LEU A 233 -5.12 -11.53 8.70
CA LEU A 233 -6.52 -11.86 8.95
C LEU A 233 -6.78 -12.23 10.42
N LEU A 234 -5.85 -12.93 11.04
CA LEU A 234 -5.97 -13.28 12.43
C LEU A 234 -5.65 -12.09 13.35
N GLU A 235 -4.48 -11.48 13.15
CA GLU A 235 -3.94 -10.43 14.02
C GLU A 235 -4.79 -9.16 13.96
N ASP A 236 -5.23 -8.74 12.77
CA ASP A 236 -6.01 -7.51 12.62
C ASP A 236 -7.52 -7.78 12.67
N THR A 237 -8.02 -8.74 11.86
CA THR A 237 -9.46 -8.89 11.67
C THR A 237 -10.10 -9.72 12.78
N ALA A 238 -9.66 -10.96 13.00
CA ALA A 238 -10.27 -11.82 14.01
C ALA A 238 -10.06 -11.27 15.43
N SER A 239 -8.84 -10.81 15.73
CA SER A 239 -8.54 -10.19 17.03
C SER A 239 -9.36 -8.92 17.26
N GLY A 240 -9.56 -8.11 16.21
CA GLY A 240 -10.40 -6.92 16.29
C GLY A 240 -11.87 -7.24 16.57
N ILE A 241 -12.42 -8.31 15.97
CA ILE A 241 -13.78 -8.79 16.25
C ILE A 241 -13.89 -9.17 17.73
N MET A 242 -12.95 -9.95 18.23
CA MET A 242 -12.91 -10.36 19.64
C MET A 242 -12.74 -9.16 20.58
N ALA A 243 -12.02 -8.12 20.17
CA ALA A 243 -11.82 -6.92 20.96
C ALA A 243 -13.09 -6.05 21.08
N ILE A 244 -13.97 -6.08 20.06
CA ILE A 244 -15.23 -5.33 20.08
C ILE A 244 -16.24 -5.94 21.05
N ASN A 245 -16.28 -7.26 21.19
CA ASN A 245 -17.30 -7.98 21.94
C ASN A 245 -16.65 -8.94 22.94
N GLU A 246 -16.90 -8.70 24.22
CA GLU A 246 -16.33 -9.47 25.33
C GLU A 246 -16.86 -10.90 25.40
N ASP A 247 -18.12 -11.12 25.04
CA ASP A 247 -18.72 -12.45 24.97
C ASP A 247 -18.07 -13.32 23.90
N ILE A 248 -17.74 -12.72 22.75
CA ILE A 248 -17.02 -13.41 21.67
C ILE A 248 -15.63 -13.80 22.16
N ARG A 249 -14.92 -12.90 22.80
CA ARG A 249 -13.59 -13.12 23.33
C ARG A 249 -13.54 -14.26 24.36
N ASN A 250 -14.59 -14.38 25.17
CA ASN A 250 -14.67 -15.41 26.19
C ASN A 250 -15.09 -16.80 25.63
N ASN A 251 -15.79 -16.82 24.48
CA ASN A 251 -16.31 -18.02 23.86
C ASN A 251 -15.42 -18.61 22.75
N GLU A 252 -14.49 -17.82 22.20
CA GLU A 252 -13.59 -18.26 21.15
C GLU A 252 -12.17 -18.40 21.68
N SER A 253 -11.70 -19.63 21.76
CA SER A 253 -10.33 -19.91 22.19
C SER A 253 -9.37 -19.84 21.01
N PHE A 254 -8.59 -18.77 20.98
CA PHE A 254 -7.51 -18.59 20.04
C PHE A 254 -6.39 -19.64 20.21
N LEU A 255 -6.15 -20.05 21.45
CA LEU A 255 -5.09 -20.96 21.82
C LEU A 255 -5.33 -22.40 21.37
N GLU A 256 -6.61 -22.83 21.22
CA GLU A 256 -6.95 -24.16 20.73
C GLU A 256 -6.47 -24.41 19.31
N VAL A 257 -6.44 -23.37 18.48
CA VAL A 257 -6.02 -23.48 17.06
C VAL A 257 -4.52 -23.55 16.92
N VAL A 258 -3.76 -22.91 17.83
CA VAL A 258 -2.34 -22.64 17.63
C VAL A 258 -1.45 -23.40 18.61
N ASP A 259 -2.04 -24.01 19.65
CA ASP A 259 -1.31 -24.71 20.73
C ASP A 259 -0.17 -23.86 21.32
N ILE A 260 -0.42 -22.53 21.46
CA ILE A 260 0.50 -21.58 22.07
C ILE A 260 0.03 -21.38 23.51
N ARG A 261 0.89 -21.71 24.46
CA ARG A 261 0.68 -21.42 25.89
C ARG A 261 0.93 -19.93 26.15
N TYR A 262 -0.04 -19.11 25.85
CA TYR A 262 -0.04 -17.69 26.22
C TYR A 262 -1.05 -17.43 27.33
N ASP A 263 -0.73 -16.48 28.21
CA ASP A 263 -1.69 -15.98 29.18
C ASP A 263 -2.74 -15.12 28.46
N GLU A 264 -3.88 -15.75 28.14
CA GLU A 264 -4.97 -15.23 27.33
C GLU A 264 -5.47 -13.85 27.79
N LYS A 265 -5.61 -13.67 29.11
CA LYS A 265 -6.05 -12.39 29.70
C LYS A 265 -5.06 -11.26 29.49
N ARG A 266 -3.77 -11.57 29.56
CA ARG A 266 -2.71 -10.56 29.38
C ARG A 266 -2.62 -10.12 27.92
N TYR A 267 -2.76 -11.03 26.98
CA TYR A 267 -2.70 -10.77 25.56
C TYR A 267 -3.81 -9.82 25.10
N TRP A 268 -5.09 -10.17 25.34
CA TRP A 268 -6.22 -9.37 24.91
C TRP A 268 -6.29 -8.00 25.60
N SER A 269 -5.92 -7.91 26.88
CA SER A 269 -5.83 -6.62 27.57
C SER A 269 -4.76 -5.71 26.96
N GLN A 270 -3.69 -6.28 26.46
CA GLN A 270 -2.61 -5.54 25.82
C GLN A 270 -2.97 -5.11 24.40
N VAL A 271 -3.63 -5.97 23.60
CA VAL A 271 -4.19 -5.60 22.29
C VAL A 271 -5.21 -4.47 22.40
N LEU A 272 -6.09 -4.53 23.40
CA LEU A 272 -7.09 -3.50 23.67
C LEU A 272 -6.48 -2.16 24.09
N ARG A 273 -5.32 -2.17 24.75
CA ARG A 273 -4.62 -0.98 25.24
C ARG A 273 -3.58 -0.43 24.26
N ASN A 274 -3.41 -1.00 23.07
CA ASN A 274 -2.28 -0.74 22.15
C ASN A 274 -0.90 -1.02 22.77
N GLU A 275 -0.83 -1.86 23.83
CA GLU A 275 0.41 -2.12 24.56
C GLU A 275 1.20 -3.32 24.02
N VAL A 276 0.59 -4.15 23.14
CA VAL A 276 1.26 -5.28 22.48
C VAL A 276 1.41 -5.00 21.00
N ASP A 277 2.64 -5.06 20.56
CA ASP A 277 2.97 -5.20 19.16
C ASP A 277 2.55 -6.61 18.70
N LEU A 278 1.45 -6.70 17.95
CA LEU A 278 0.96 -7.95 17.32
C LEU A 278 2.05 -8.62 16.47
N GLY A 279 3.06 -7.87 16.01
CA GLY A 279 4.23 -8.39 15.34
C GLY A 279 5.08 -9.35 16.19
N ASP A 280 5.00 -9.27 17.51
CA ASP A 280 5.75 -10.20 18.38
C ASP A 280 5.14 -11.60 18.40
N ILE A 281 3.84 -11.73 18.19
CA ILE A 281 3.16 -13.04 18.11
C ILE A 281 3.43 -13.71 16.78
N SER A 282 3.39 -12.99 15.68
CA SER A 282 3.78 -13.56 14.39
C SER A 282 5.23 -14.05 14.42
N ARG A 283 6.12 -13.34 15.14
CA ARG A 283 7.51 -13.78 15.36
C ARG A 283 7.62 -15.01 16.25
N VAL A 284 6.87 -15.06 17.35
CA VAL A 284 6.89 -16.22 18.25
C VAL A 284 6.35 -17.47 17.57
N VAL A 285 5.29 -17.33 16.77
CA VAL A 285 4.69 -18.46 16.04
C VAL A 285 5.53 -18.85 14.83
N SER A 286 6.10 -17.90 14.10
CA SER A 286 7.03 -18.21 13.00
C SER A 286 8.36 -18.79 13.48
N ASN A 287 8.74 -18.56 14.74
CA ASN A 287 9.97 -19.03 15.38
C ASN A 287 9.74 -20.26 16.26
N ALA A 288 8.51 -20.77 16.40
CA ALA A 288 8.24 -21.96 17.20
C ALA A 288 9.02 -23.16 16.63
N PRO A 289 9.90 -23.81 17.40
CA PRO A 289 10.70 -24.93 16.92
C PRO A 289 9.81 -26.03 16.33
N GLY A 290 10.10 -26.46 15.11
CA GLY A 290 9.42 -27.57 14.45
C GLY A 290 8.13 -27.24 13.71
N ARG A 291 7.73 -25.97 13.60
CA ARG A 291 6.53 -25.57 12.80
C ARG A 291 6.91 -24.71 11.59
N ASN A 292 6.35 -25.05 10.46
CA ASN A 292 6.54 -24.26 9.24
C ASN A 292 5.66 -23.01 9.28
N PRO A 293 6.19 -21.79 9.04
CA PRO A 293 5.43 -20.54 9.07
C PRO A 293 4.16 -20.54 8.19
N HIS A 294 4.20 -21.25 7.05
CA HIS A 294 3.07 -21.34 6.13
C HIS A 294 1.93 -22.24 6.66
N GLU A 295 2.23 -23.31 7.40
CA GLU A 295 1.22 -24.17 8.04
C GLU A 295 0.46 -23.38 9.12
N VAL A 296 1.20 -22.64 9.93
CA VAL A 296 0.65 -21.74 10.93
C VAL A 296 -0.22 -20.66 10.29
N ALA A 297 0.25 -20.02 9.23
CA ALA A 297 -0.52 -18.99 8.53
C ALA A 297 -1.82 -19.53 7.92
N ASN A 298 -1.84 -20.78 7.43
CA ASN A 298 -3.05 -21.43 6.93
C ASN A 298 -4.04 -21.75 8.04
N ALA A 299 -3.56 -22.20 9.19
CA ALA A 299 -4.40 -22.40 10.37
C ALA A 299 -5.03 -21.08 10.82
N TYR A 300 -4.24 -20.01 10.87
CA TYR A 300 -4.69 -18.65 11.18
C TYR A 300 -5.75 -18.17 10.20
N GLN A 301 -5.51 -18.31 8.91
CA GLN A 301 -6.46 -17.92 7.88
C GLN A 301 -7.77 -18.67 8.02
N SER A 302 -7.72 -19.97 8.22
CA SER A 302 -8.92 -20.82 8.36
C SER A 302 -9.75 -20.43 9.59
N TYR A 303 -9.07 -20.15 10.71
CA TYR A 303 -9.73 -19.72 11.94
C TYR A 303 -10.31 -18.31 11.78
N ALA A 304 -9.54 -17.35 11.27
CA ALA A 304 -10.00 -15.99 11.07
C ALA A 304 -11.23 -15.92 10.15
N ILE A 305 -11.25 -16.72 9.07
CA ILE A 305 -12.39 -16.81 8.16
C ILE A 305 -13.64 -17.31 8.91
N LYS A 306 -13.51 -18.32 9.78
CA LYS A 306 -14.65 -18.79 10.60
C LYS A 306 -15.20 -17.68 11.50
N ILE A 307 -14.32 -16.93 12.18
CA ILE A 307 -14.71 -15.81 13.05
C ILE A 307 -15.40 -14.70 12.24
N ILE A 308 -14.85 -14.30 11.10
CA ILE A 308 -15.41 -13.27 10.23
C ILE A 308 -16.85 -13.63 9.81
N PHE A 309 -17.10 -14.88 9.39
CA PHE A 309 -18.43 -15.30 8.97
C PHE A 309 -19.39 -15.57 10.13
N LYS A 310 -18.87 -15.93 11.30
CA LYS A 310 -19.70 -16.15 12.49
C LYS A 310 -20.21 -14.85 13.10
N TYR A 311 -19.45 -13.76 12.99
CA TYR A 311 -19.74 -12.47 13.61
C TYR A 311 -19.80 -11.32 12.57
N PRO A 312 -20.83 -11.31 11.69
CA PRO A 312 -20.91 -10.36 10.58
C PRO A 312 -21.15 -8.91 11.01
N MET A 313 -21.79 -8.66 12.16
CA MET A 313 -22.03 -7.31 12.68
C MET A 313 -20.72 -6.67 13.13
N GLU A 314 -19.96 -7.34 13.96
CA GLU A 314 -18.65 -6.90 14.46
C GLU A 314 -17.66 -6.76 13.30
N THR A 315 -17.69 -7.68 12.34
CA THR A 315 -16.91 -7.57 11.10
C THR A 315 -17.26 -6.29 10.34
N SER A 316 -18.54 -5.95 10.22
CA SER A 316 -19.00 -4.72 9.56
C SER A 316 -18.50 -3.46 10.28
N VAL A 317 -18.50 -3.46 11.61
CA VAL A 317 -17.95 -2.36 12.43
C VAL A 317 -16.45 -2.20 12.17
N LEU A 318 -15.70 -3.30 12.13
CA LEU A 318 -14.26 -3.26 11.85
C LEU A 318 -13.96 -2.79 10.43
N VAL A 319 -14.69 -3.26 9.44
CA VAL A 319 -14.54 -2.81 8.04
C VAL A 319 -14.78 -1.31 7.94
N MET A 320 -15.83 -0.79 8.60
CA MET A 320 -16.09 0.66 8.66
C MET A 320 -14.95 1.41 9.36
N ARG A 321 -14.46 0.89 10.48
CA ARG A 321 -13.30 1.46 11.19
C ARG A 321 -12.06 1.47 10.29
N ALA A 322 -11.75 0.36 9.63
CA ALA A 322 -10.63 0.26 8.71
C ALA A 322 -10.76 1.25 7.55
N PHE A 323 -11.97 1.43 7.01
CA PHE A 323 -12.24 2.43 5.98
C PHE A 323 -11.89 3.85 6.48
N LEU A 324 -12.40 4.24 7.65
CA LEU A 324 -12.13 5.56 8.22
C LEU A 324 -10.64 5.77 8.49
N TYR A 325 -9.98 4.80 9.12
CA TYR A 325 -8.55 4.90 9.42
C TYR A 325 -7.69 4.98 8.14
N ASN A 326 -7.92 4.10 7.17
CA ASN A 326 -7.11 4.09 5.95
C ASN A 326 -7.35 5.29 5.03
N THR A 327 -8.48 5.97 5.18
CA THR A 327 -8.81 7.12 4.33
C THR A 327 -8.62 8.47 5.02
N LEU A 328 -8.73 8.54 6.34
CA LEU A 328 -8.68 9.80 7.10
C LEU A 328 -7.39 9.96 7.91
N GLU A 329 -6.91 8.86 8.50
CA GLU A 329 -5.76 8.88 9.40
C GLU A 329 -4.46 9.23 8.65
N PRO A 330 -3.76 10.30 9.04
CA PRO A 330 -2.54 10.72 8.35
C PRO A 330 -1.28 9.94 8.75
N GLY A 331 -1.38 8.89 9.58
CA GLY A 331 -0.25 8.06 10.00
C GLY A 331 0.61 8.68 11.09
N ASP A 332 0.01 9.16 12.18
CA ASP A 332 0.64 9.88 13.29
C ASP A 332 1.85 9.17 13.90
N GLN A 333 1.80 7.86 14.08
CA GLN A 333 2.89 7.06 14.63
C GLN A 333 4.19 7.22 13.82
N ILE A 334 4.06 7.29 12.50
CA ILE A 334 5.21 7.48 11.59
C ILE A 334 5.72 8.92 11.64
N TYR A 335 4.82 9.90 11.68
CA TYR A 335 5.23 11.31 11.80
C TYR A 335 6.03 11.57 13.06
N ASN A 336 5.47 11.09 14.19
CA ASN A 336 6.05 11.36 15.49
C ASN A 336 7.43 10.73 15.63
N SER A 337 7.65 9.54 15.03
CA SER A 337 8.94 8.86 15.08
C SER A 337 10.03 9.50 14.21
N ILE A 338 9.65 10.13 13.07
CA ILE A 338 10.62 10.61 12.08
C ILE A 338 10.82 12.11 12.13
N LEU A 339 9.74 12.87 12.29
CA LEU A 339 9.77 14.32 12.19
C LEU A 339 9.79 15.03 13.55
N ASN A 340 9.71 14.25 14.66
CA ASN A 340 9.65 14.78 16.02
C ASN A 340 8.54 15.84 16.21
N LEU A 341 7.43 15.66 15.48
CA LEU A 341 6.33 16.62 15.38
C LEU A 341 5.33 16.53 16.53
N ASN A 342 5.69 15.90 17.65
CA ASN A 342 4.85 15.80 18.87
C ASN A 342 4.27 17.16 19.35
N LYS A 343 4.75 18.27 18.78
CA LYS A 343 4.30 19.63 19.08
C LYS A 343 3.39 20.26 18.01
N LEU A 344 3.16 19.61 16.87
CA LEU A 344 2.41 20.15 15.75
C LEU A 344 1.05 19.46 15.56
N ASN A 345 0.23 19.42 16.62
CA ASN A 345 -1.17 18.97 16.54
C ASN A 345 -1.94 19.62 15.38
N PHE A 346 -1.61 20.88 15.03
CA PHE A 346 -2.23 21.57 13.90
C PHE A 346 -2.01 20.87 12.57
N LEU A 347 -0.78 20.41 12.25
CA LEU A 347 -0.49 19.73 10.99
C LEU A 347 -1.23 18.39 10.89
N TYR A 348 -1.33 17.67 12.00
CA TYR A 348 -2.09 16.42 12.08
C TYR A 348 -3.57 16.65 11.75
N TYR A 349 -4.23 17.56 12.44
CA TYR A 349 -5.65 17.89 12.17
C TYR A 349 -5.86 18.46 10.77
N PHE A 350 -4.94 19.28 10.28
CA PHE A 350 -4.98 19.80 8.92
C PHE A 350 -4.95 18.69 7.88
N MET A 351 -4.10 17.68 8.08
CA MET A 351 -4.05 16.50 7.18
C MET A 351 -5.31 15.64 7.26
N ILE A 352 -5.92 15.49 8.43
CA ILE A 352 -7.23 14.83 8.55
C ILE A 352 -8.28 15.55 7.71
N VAL A 353 -8.33 16.87 7.76
CA VAL A 353 -9.27 17.67 6.96
C VAL A 353 -9.02 17.48 5.46
N ILE A 354 -7.76 17.50 5.01
CA ILE A 354 -7.42 17.23 3.61
C ILE A 354 -7.86 15.83 3.21
N ASN A 355 -7.53 14.83 4.00
CA ASN A 355 -7.88 13.43 3.71
C ASN A 355 -9.41 13.24 3.68
N ALA A 356 -10.15 13.86 4.61
CA ALA A 356 -11.61 13.85 4.62
C ALA A 356 -12.19 14.49 3.34
N PHE A 357 -11.66 15.64 2.93
CA PHE A 357 -12.06 16.31 1.69
C PHE A 357 -11.81 15.42 0.46
N LEU A 358 -10.63 14.84 0.33
CA LEU A 358 -10.29 13.94 -0.76
C LEU A 358 -11.21 12.69 -0.77
N THR A 359 -11.48 12.12 0.39
CA THR A 359 -12.35 10.94 0.55
C THR A 359 -13.78 11.25 0.17
N LEU A 360 -14.35 12.38 0.66
CA LEU A 360 -15.72 12.79 0.35
C LEU A 360 -15.90 13.04 -1.15
N ILE A 361 -14.98 13.75 -1.81
CA ILE A 361 -15.04 13.98 -3.26
C ILE A 361 -14.90 12.66 -4.03
N THR A 362 -14.04 11.76 -3.57
CA THR A 362 -13.88 10.44 -4.20
C THR A 362 -15.18 9.64 -4.11
N ILE A 363 -15.79 9.55 -2.93
CA ILE A 363 -17.09 8.90 -2.72
C ILE A 363 -18.16 9.55 -3.61
N PHE A 364 -18.25 10.87 -3.60
CA PHE A 364 -19.22 11.59 -4.43
C PHE A 364 -19.01 11.32 -5.93
N SER A 365 -17.78 11.25 -6.40
CA SER A 365 -17.45 10.92 -7.79
C SER A 365 -17.90 9.50 -8.15
N ILE A 366 -17.71 8.53 -7.24
CA ILE A 366 -18.16 7.16 -7.40
C ILE A 366 -19.69 7.11 -7.47
N LEU A 367 -20.39 7.70 -6.50
CA LEU A 367 -21.86 7.72 -6.45
C LEU A 367 -22.47 8.39 -7.68
N LYS A 368 -21.88 9.49 -8.16
CA LYS A 368 -22.32 10.17 -9.38
C LYS A 368 -22.16 9.28 -10.62
N THR A 369 -21.04 8.57 -10.74
CA THR A 369 -20.79 7.63 -11.83
C THR A 369 -21.83 6.50 -11.84
N ILE A 370 -22.18 5.95 -10.64
CA ILE A 370 -23.22 4.95 -10.48
C ILE A 370 -24.59 5.51 -10.87
N LYS A 371 -24.96 6.68 -10.31
CA LYS A 371 -26.27 7.32 -10.57
C LYS A 371 -26.48 7.60 -12.05
N ASN A 372 -25.47 8.10 -12.74
CA ASN A 372 -25.54 8.44 -14.16
C ASN A 372 -25.37 7.24 -15.08
N LYS A 373 -25.16 6.03 -14.57
CA LYS A 373 -24.83 4.82 -15.32
C LYS A 373 -23.62 5.02 -16.26
N GLU A 374 -22.70 5.90 -15.89
CA GLU A 374 -21.48 6.15 -16.64
C GLU A 374 -20.50 5.00 -16.45
N LYS A 375 -19.61 4.77 -17.42
CA LYS A 375 -18.51 3.82 -17.25
C LYS A 375 -17.55 4.35 -16.21
N PHE A 376 -17.17 3.48 -15.26
CA PHE A 376 -16.17 3.84 -14.27
C PHE A 376 -14.85 4.24 -14.94
N ALA A 377 -14.32 5.38 -14.53
CA ALA A 377 -12.97 5.76 -14.89
C ALA A 377 -11.98 4.77 -14.29
N ILE A 378 -10.90 4.49 -15.00
CA ILE A 378 -9.88 3.50 -14.56
C ILE A 378 -9.29 3.84 -13.20
N GLU A 379 -9.19 5.13 -12.87
CA GLU A 379 -8.70 5.60 -11.57
C GLU A 379 -9.62 5.19 -10.42
N ILE A 380 -10.93 5.25 -10.65
CA ILE A 380 -11.94 4.81 -9.66
C ILE A 380 -11.84 3.29 -9.47
N ILE A 381 -11.71 2.54 -10.57
CA ILE A 381 -11.53 1.08 -10.49
C ILE A 381 -10.25 0.75 -9.69
N LEU A 382 -9.14 1.41 -9.98
CA LEU A 382 -7.89 1.20 -9.25
C LEU A 382 -8.00 1.59 -7.77
N TYR A 383 -8.68 2.70 -7.46
CA TYR A 383 -8.94 3.09 -6.08
C TYR A 383 -9.72 2.01 -5.33
N MET A 384 -10.81 1.51 -5.92
CA MET A 384 -11.62 0.45 -5.33
C MET A 384 -10.84 -0.87 -5.15
N LEU A 385 -10.04 -1.25 -6.16
CA LEU A 385 -9.19 -2.44 -6.08
C LEU A 385 -8.12 -2.31 -4.98
N MET A 386 -7.51 -1.16 -4.81
CA MET A 386 -6.52 -0.93 -3.75
C MET A 386 -7.14 -0.79 -2.35
N LEU A 387 -8.35 -0.26 -2.26
CA LEU A 387 -9.08 -0.16 -1.01
C LEU A 387 -9.56 -1.53 -0.52
N SER A 388 -9.96 -2.43 -1.43
CA SER A 388 -10.58 -3.71 -1.06
C SER A 388 -9.73 -4.60 -0.14
N PRO A 389 -8.40 -4.81 -0.33
CA PRO A 389 -7.63 -5.61 0.61
C PRO A 389 -7.48 -4.94 1.98
N LEU A 390 -7.46 -3.60 2.04
CA LEU A 390 -7.40 -2.87 3.30
C LEU A 390 -8.68 -3.04 4.12
N LEU A 391 -9.82 -3.12 3.44
CA LEU A 391 -11.12 -3.40 4.08
C LEU A 391 -11.25 -4.87 4.47
N LEU A 392 -10.82 -5.79 3.61
CA LEU A 392 -10.89 -7.23 3.87
C LEU A 392 -10.02 -7.64 5.07
N LEU A 393 -8.83 -7.05 5.19
CA LEU A 393 -7.94 -7.28 6.32
C LEU A 393 -8.35 -6.46 7.55
N ALA A 394 -9.30 -5.55 7.41
CA ALA A 394 -9.79 -4.64 8.45
C ALA A 394 -8.66 -3.95 9.25
N THR A 395 -7.48 -3.78 8.63
CA THR A 395 -6.28 -3.21 9.26
C THR A 395 -6.44 -1.70 9.43
N PRO A 396 -6.63 -1.18 10.64
CA PRO A 396 -6.79 0.24 10.88
C PRO A 396 -5.42 0.93 10.98
N ASN A 397 -4.77 1.17 9.84
CA ASN A 397 -3.45 1.80 9.83
C ASN A 397 -3.33 2.80 8.68
N GLY A 398 -3.25 4.11 9.01
CA GLY A 398 -3.10 5.19 8.02
C GLY A 398 -1.90 5.01 7.08
N ARG A 399 -0.83 4.33 7.50
CA ARG A 399 0.31 3.95 6.66
C ARG A 399 -0.14 3.19 5.40
N PHE A 400 -1.03 2.21 5.56
CA PHE A 400 -1.53 1.43 4.43
C PHE A 400 -2.44 2.24 3.51
N GLY A 401 -3.16 3.21 4.07
CA GLY A 401 -3.99 4.16 3.31
C GLY A 401 -3.19 5.08 2.38
N SER A 402 -1.89 5.29 2.64
CA SER A 402 -1.00 6.12 1.80
C SER A 402 -1.03 5.74 0.32
N ILE A 403 -1.26 4.47 0.01
CA ILE A 403 -1.36 3.94 -1.35
C ILE A 403 -2.56 4.51 -2.10
N LEU A 404 -3.66 4.82 -1.39
CA LEU A 404 -4.89 5.38 -1.96
C LEU A 404 -4.73 6.86 -2.34
N PHE A 405 -3.79 7.56 -1.71
CA PHE A 405 -3.67 9.02 -1.79
C PHE A 405 -3.48 9.51 -3.24
N SER A 406 -2.64 8.85 -4.03
CA SER A 406 -2.40 9.20 -5.44
C SER A 406 -3.67 9.14 -6.29
N THR A 407 -4.43 8.06 -6.16
CA THR A 407 -5.67 7.87 -6.93
C THR A 407 -6.77 8.82 -6.46
N ALA A 408 -6.89 9.05 -5.15
CA ALA A 408 -7.83 10.01 -4.58
C ALA A 408 -7.56 11.44 -5.08
N ILE A 409 -6.30 11.90 -5.05
CA ILE A 409 -5.90 13.21 -5.59
C ILE A 409 -6.30 13.35 -7.06
N ILE A 410 -6.03 12.35 -7.89
CA ILE A 410 -6.32 12.39 -9.33
C ILE A 410 -7.83 12.42 -9.58
N ILE A 411 -8.62 11.62 -8.83
CA ILE A 411 -10.08 11.63 -8.91
C ILE A 411 -10.63 13.01 -8.53
N CYS A 412 -10.15 13.57 -7.43
CA CYS A 412 -10.57 14.90 -6.95
C CYS A 412 -10.23 16.00 -7.95
N ALA A 413 -9.01 16.02 -8.47
CA ALA A 413 -8.58 17.02 -9.44
C ALA A 413 -9.45 16.98 -10.70
N LYS A 414 -9.72 15.77 -11.22
CA LYS A 414 -10.59 15.56 -12.39
C LYS A 414 -12.02 16.04 -12.12
N TYR A 415 -12.55 15.74 -10.94
CA TYR A 415 -13.90 16.15 -10.56
C TYR A 415 -14.04 17.67 -10.50
N LEU A 416 -13.13 18.33 -9.76
CA LEU A 416 -13.12 19.79 -9.60
C LEU A 416 -12.85 20.52 -10.92
N GLY A 417 -11.93 20.02 -11.74
CA GLY A 417 -11.65 20.57 -13.07
C GLY A 417 -12.87 20.52 -14.01
N ASN A 418 -13.68 19.47 -13.92
CA ASN A 418 -14.92 19.38 -14.68
C ASN A 418 -16.01 20.37 -14.20
N LEU A 419 -16.02 20.75 -12.93
CA LEU A 419 -16.90 21.81 -12.40
C LEU A 419 -16.48 23.18 -12.93
N ASP A 420 -15.20 23.50 -12.89
CA ASP A 420 -14.65 24.77 -13.38
C ASP A 420 -15.00 25.02 -14.86
N LEU A 421 -14.83 23.98 -15.71
CA LEU A 421 -15.19 24.05 -17.12
C LEU A 421 -16.70 24.27 -17.35
N ARG A 422 -17.59 23.86 -16.45
CA ARG A 422 -19.04 24.13 -16.54
C ARG A 422 -19.36 25.55 -16.18
N PHE A 423 -18.76 26.11 -15.12
CA PHE A 423 -18.93 27.51 -14.73
C PHE A 423 -18.47 28.46 -15.83
N VAL A 424 -17.33 28.19 -16.47
CA VAL A 424 -16.83 29.00 -17.60
C VAL A 424 -17.73 28.92 -18.83
N LYS A 425 -18.38 27.78 -19.11
CA LYS A 425 -19.32 27.63 -20.22
C LYS A 425 -20.66 28.36 -19.95
N THR A 426 -21.15 28.29 -18.71
CA THR A 426 -22.41 28.98 -18.33
C THR A 426 -22.24 30.49 -18.28
N SER A 427 -21.08 31.01 -17.88
CA SER A 427 -20.80 32.44 -17.88
C SER A 427 -20.60 33.05 -19.27
N LYS A 428 -20.34 32.23 -20.32
CA LYS A 428 -20.27 32.70 -21.73
C LYS A 428 -21.62 32.71 -22.46
N ILE A 429 -22.69 32.21 -21.83
CA ILE A 429 -24.05 32.20 -22.42
C ILE A 429 -24.89 33.40 -21.90
N THR A 430 -24.35 34.21 -21.01
CA THR A 430 -25.06 35.36 -20.42
C THR A 430 -24.55 36.72 -20.92
N TYR A 431 -23.98 36.80 -22.14
CA TYR A 431 -23.71 38.07 -22.84
C TYR A 431 -24.21 38.03 -24.29
#